data_4d00832f6249d282f44fa72c399f08b2
#
_entry.id   4d00832f6249d282f44fa72c399f08b2
#
_cell.length_a   1.000
_cell.length_b   1.000
_cell.length_c   1.000
_cell.angle_alpha   90.00
_cell.angle_beta   90.00
_cell.angle_gamma   90.00
#
_symmetry.space_group_name_H-M   'P 1'
#
loop_
_entity.id
_entity.type
_entity.pdbx_description
1 polymer ?
#
loop_
_entity_poly.entity_id
_entity_poly.type
_entity_poly.pdbx_seq_one_letter_code
_entity_poly.pdbx_strand_id
1 'polypeptide(L)'
;GNKTKASTMFTSDIDELKSLYPKRFYCYNIYSKENNPEAAFGRIDSNFINYILKQHSDVIFEKVLLCGPEKMIEDSKETLEKANYSKDKVLYELFYSKPAVEDNEKGKGSSAKIIYDEETLDLEVPEKMTILDAALQKNIDVPYSCQGGVCSSCIAKITSGTATMIQNNILTDSEV
;
A
#
# COMPACT_ATOMS: atom_id res chain seq x y z
N GLY A 1 -5.35 10.33 4.76
CA GLY A 1 -5.22 11.38 3.74
C GLY A 1 -5.99 11.03 2.47
N ASN A 2 -6.58 12.02 1.84
CA ASN A 2 -7.43 11.86 0.65
C ASN A 2 -7.11 12.95 -0.38
N LYS A 3 -7.64 12.82 -1.61
CA LYS A 3 -7.51 13.89 -2.61
C LYS A 3 -8.36 15.10 -2.27
N THR A 4 -9.61 14.86 -1.87
CA THR A 4 -10.63 15.87 -1.56
C THR A 4 -11.52 15.38 -0.42
N LYS A 5 -12.35 16.27 0.15
CA LYS A 5 -13.38 15.91 1.14
C LYS A 5 -14.37 14.89 0.55
N ALA A 6 -14.79 15.11 -0.68
CA ALA A 6 -15.74 14.21 -1.37
C ALA A 6 -15.19 12.79 -1.61
N SER A 7 -13.87 12.62 -1.66
CA SER A 7 -13.22 11.31 -1.82
C SER A 7 -12.89 10.62 -0.48
N THR A 8 -13.31 11.21 0.64
CA THR A 8 -13.07 10.63 1.97
C THR A 8 -14.04 9.48 2.22
N MET A 9 -13.50 8.31 2.49
CA MET A 9 -14.30 7.14 2.86
C MET A 9 -14.64 7.15 4.36
N PHE A 10 -15.72 6.47 4.73
CA PHE A 10 -16.17 6.28 6.13
C PHE A 10 -16.43 7.59 6.89
N THR A 11 -16.88 8.65 6.20
CA THR A 11 -17.09 9.95 6.83
C THR A 11 -18.15 9.89 7.93
N SER A 12 -19.28 9.21 7.69
CA SER A 12 -20.34 9.00 8.66
C SER A 12 -19.87 8.23 9.89
N ASP A 13 -19.12 7.14 9.68
CA ASP A 13 -18.61 6.32 10.77
C ASP A 13 -17.59 7.08 11.63
N ILE A 14 -16.74 7.88 10.98
CA ILE A 14 -15.78 8.77 11.66
C ILE A 14 -16.50 9.82 12.49
N ASP A 15 -17.55 10.43 11.98
CA ASP A 15 -18.31 11.47 12.70
C ASP A 15 -19.10 10.85 13.86
N GLU A 16 -19.61 9.63 13.72
CA GLU A 16 -20.21 8.89 14.81
C GLU A 16 -19.18 8.60 15.92
N LEU A 17 -17.99 8.09 15.56
CA LEU A 17 -16.91 7.83 16.52
C LEU A 17 -16.45 9.09 17.26
N LYS A 18 -16.36 10.23 16.57
CA LYS A 18 -16.06 11.52 17.22
C LYS A 18 -17.11 11.90 18.25
N SER A 19 -18.38 11.65 17.93
CA SER A 19 -19.51 11.96 18.83
C SER A 19 -19.53 11.03 20.04
N LEU A 20 -19.28 9.73 19.83
CA LEU A 20 -19.26 8.72 20.90
C LEU A 20 -18.04 8.85 21.83
N TYR A 21 -16.89 9.24 21.27
CA TYR A 21 -15.61 9.23 21.99
C TYR A 21 -14.85 10.58 21.88
N PRO A 22 -15.43 11.72 22.25
CA PRO A 22 -14.88 13.07 21.96
C PRO A 22 -13.54 13.37 22.64
N LYS A 23 -13.17 12.60 23.68
CA LYS A 23 -11.88 12.75 24.40
C LYS A 23 -10.89 11.59 24.11
N ARG A 24 -11.27 10.67 23.26
CA ARG A 24 -10.49 9.44 23.00
C ARG A 24 -10.26 9.18 21.52
N PHE A 25 -11.09 9.76 20.64
CA PHE A 25 -11.00 9.60 19.20
C PHE A 25 -10.76 10.96 18.54
N TYR A 26 -9.61 11.09 17.89
CA TYR A 26 -9.20 12.28 17.16
C TYR A 26 -9.00 11.90 15.69
N CYS A 27 -9.56 12.67 14.78
CA CYS A 27 -9.39 12.47 13.36
C CYS A 27 -8.88 13.76 12.71
N TYR A 28 -7.73 13.66 12.05
CA TYR A 28 -7.10 14.74 11.31
C TYR A 28 -7.17 14.45 9.83
N ASN A 29 -7.84 15.29 9.08
CA ASN A 29 -7.92 15.17 7.64
C ASN A 29 -6.80 15.96 6.97
N ILE A 30 -6.24 15.38 5.89
CA ILE A 30 -5.32 16.08 5.00
C ILE A 30 -5.73 15.80 3.56
N TYR A 31 -5.86 16.87 2.76
CA TYR A 31 -6.29 16.80 1.36
C TYR A 31 -5.19 17.28 0.43
N SER A 32 -4.87 16.47 -0.59
CA SER A 32 -3.77 16.77 -1.50
C SER A 32 -4.17 17.63 -2.71
N LYS A 33 -5.48 17.78 -2.97
CA LYS A 33 -6.01 18.52 -4.12
C LYS A 33 -7.10 19.53 -3.77
N GLU A 34 -7.44 19.68 -2.51
CA GLU A 34 -8.49 20.59 -2.05
C GLU A 34 -7.99 21.36 -0.83
N ASN A 35 -8.09 22.68 -0.88
CA ASN A 35 -7.86 23.52 0.29
C ASN A 35 -9.18 23.62 1.07
N ASN A 36 -9.22 23.05 2.27
CA ASN A 36 -10.39 22.98 3.12
C ASN A 36 -10.05 23.52 4.50
N PRO A 37 -10.84 24.47 5.06
CA PRO A 37 -10.53 25.09 6.35
C PRO A 37 -10.56 24.13 7.54
N GLU A 38 -11.22 22.97 7.40
CA GLU A 38 -11.31 21.93 8.43
C GLU A 38 -10.24 20.83 8.30
N ALA A 39 -9.32 20.97 7.34
CA ALA A 39 -8.31 19.95 7.05
C ALA A 39 -6.96 20.60 6.71
N ALA A 40 -5.89 19.86 6.91
CA ALA A 40 -4.58 20.25 6.39
C ALA A 40 -4.54 20.11 4.86
N PHE A 41 -3.74 20.94 4.19
CA PHE A 41 -3.48 20.86 2.78
C PHE A 41 -2.14 20.17 2.51
N GLY A 42 -2.12 19.15 1.65
CA GLY A 42 -0.90 18.46 1.26
C GLY A 42 -1.00 16.94 1.39
N ARG A 43 0.10 16.33 1.75
CA ARG A 43 0.23 14.88 1.97
C ARG A 43 0.71 14.60 3.38
N ILE A 44 0.48 13.39 3.86
CA ILE A 44 1.09 12.92 5.10
C ILE A 44 2.59 12.82 4.86
N ASP A 45 3.34 13.67 5.53
CA ASP A 45 4.80 13.78 5.51
C ASP A 45 5.35 13.93 6.93
N SER A 46 6.65 14.07 7.05
CA SER A 46 7.33 14.27 8.34
C SER A 46 6.79 15.49 9.11
N ASN A 47 6.42 16.57 8.42
CA ASN A 47 5.89 17.77 9.07
C ASN A 47 4.52 17.52 9.68
N PHE A 48 3.65 16.82 8.94
CA PHE A 48 2.33 16.48 9.42
C PHE A 48 2.37 15.51 10.61
N ILE A 49 3.28 14.53 10.59
CA ILE A 49 3.47 13.60 11.70
C ILE A 49 3.97 14.35 12.94
N ASN A 50 4.99 15.18 12.80
CA ASN A 50 5.50 16.00 13.89
C ASN A 50 4.43 16.93 14.46
N TYR A 51 3.57 17.49 13.60
CA TYR A 51 2.42 18.27 14.04
C TYR A 51 1.48 17.43 14.92
N ILE A 52 1.10 16.23 14.51
CA ILE A 52 0.24 15.32 15.29
C ILE A 52 0.87 14.96 16.62
N LEU A 53 2.15 14.57 16.62
CA LEU A 53 2.87 14.24 17.86
C LEU A 53 2.92 15.42 18.83
N LYS A 54 3.07 16.64 18.32
CA LYS A 54 3.05 17.86 19.13
C LYS A 54 1.67 18.15 19.70
N GLN A 55 0.59 17.95 18.93
CA GLN A 55 -0.79 18.13 19.42
C GLN A 55 -1.14 17.16 20.55
N HIS A 56 -0.49 16.02 20.61
CA HIS A 56 -0.70 14.96 21.60
C HIS A 56 0.56 14.69 22.41
N SER A 57 1.30 15.73 22.76
CA SER A 57 2.57 15.60 23.50
C SER A 57 2.42 15.06 24.92
N ASP A 58 1.21 15.04 25.46
CA ASP A 58 0.80 14.45 26.74
C ASP A 58 0.42 12.95 26.62
N VAL A 59 0.38 12.40 25.39
CA VAL A 59 -0.02 11.02 25.11
C VAL A 59 1.19 10.22 24.62
N ILE A 60 1.42 9.07 25.24
CA ILE A 60 2.37 8.08 24.72
C ILE A 60 1.56 7.06 23.90
N PHE A 61 1.75 7.05 22.60
CA PHE A 61 1.12 6.07 21.73
C PHE A 61 1.77 4.70 21.92
N GLU A 62 0.99 3.70 22.28
CA GLU A 62 1.47 2.33 22.44
C GLU A 62 1.79 1.68 21.10
N LYS A 63 1.00 1.98 20.07
CA LYS A 63 1.19 1.46 18.71
C LYS A 63 0.86 2.54 17.70
N VAL A 64 1.60 2.52 16.59
CA VAL A 64 1.36 3.33 15.39
C VAL A 64 1.13 2.39 14.23
N LEU A 65 0.01 2.57 13.53
CA LEU A 65 -0.36 1.79 12.36
C LEU A 65 -0.25 2.68 11.12
N LEU A 66 0.55 2.25 10.15
CA LEU A 66 0.78 2.99 8.91
C LEU A 66 0.23 2.18 7.74
N CYS A 67 -0.59 2.83 6.91
CA CYS A 67 -1.14 2.23 5.70
C CYS A 67 -1.20 3.29 4.61
N GLY A 68 -0.58 3.02 3.45
CA GLY A 68 -0.56 3.97 2.34
C GLY A 68 0.64 3.78 1.40
N PRO A 69 0.94 4.78 0.56
CA PRO A 69 2.06 4.72 -0.37
C PRO A 69 3.40 4.50 0.33
N GLU A 70 4.29 3.74 -0.30
CA GLU A 70 5.61 3.35 0.23
C GLU A 70 6.39 4.54 0.79
N LYS A 71 6.56 5.60 -0.02
CA LYS A 71 7.26 6.81 0.42
C LYS A 71 6.65 7.44 1.68
N MET A 72 5.32 7.46 1.82
CA MET A 72 4.66 7.96 3.03
C MET A 72 5.02 7.10 4.25
N ILE A 73 5.06 5.78 4.07
CA ILE A 73 5.41 4.84 5.15
C ILE A 73 6.88 5.01 5.55
N GLU A 74 7.79 5.11 4.58
CA GLU A 74 9.22 5.32 4.84
C GLU A 74 9.48 6.63 5.59
N ASP A 75 8.95 7.75 5.07
CA ASP A 75 9.08 9.07 5.71
C ASP A 75 8.47 9.07 7.13
N SER A 76 7.36 8.34 7.31
CA SER A 76 6.70 8.20 8.62
C SER A 76 7.52 7.39 9.60
N LYS A 77 8.08 6.26 9.18
CA LYS A 77 8.95 5.41 10.01
C LYS A 77 10.17 6.16 10.48
N GLU A 78 10.86 6.85 9.56
CA GLU A 78 12.04 7.65 9.89
C GLU A 78 11.71 8.77 10.90
N THR A 79 10.57 9.44 10.73
CA THR A 79 10.11 10.49 11.63
C THR A 79 9.78 9.96 13.02
N LEU A 80 9.10 8.82 13.10
CA LEU A 80 8.75 8.17 14.36
C LEU A 80 10.00 7.64 15.09
N GLU A 81 10.98 7.10 14.37
CA GLU A 81 12.25 6.66 14.95
C GLU A 81 13.02 7.85 15.56
N LYS A 82 13.07 9.00 14.87
CA LYS A 82 13.62 10.25 15.40
C LYS A 82 12.85 10.77 16.63
N ALA A 83 11.57 10.46 16.75
CA ALA A 83 10.73 10.76 17.90
C ALA A 83 10.78 9.69 19.00
N ASN A 84 11.77 8.77 18.95
CA ASN A 84 12.03 7.69 19.90
C ASN A 84 10.92 6.61 19.98
N TYR A 85 10.14 6.41 18.93
CA TYR A 85 9.29 5.24 18.81
C TYR A 85 10.10 4.03 18.36
N SER A 86 10.05 2.95 19.14
CA SER A 86 10.74 1.69 18.81
C SER A 86 10.05 0.98 17.63
N LYS A 87 10.83 0.22 16.86
CA LYS A 87 10.36 -0.46 15.63
C LYS A 87 9.20 -1.44 15.87
N ASP A 88 9.16 -2.08 17.03
CA ASP A 88 8.09 -2.99 17.45
C ASP A 88 6.75 -2.30 17.71
N LYS A 89 6.75 -1.00 17.91
CA LYS A 89 5.54 -0.18 18.08
C LYS A 89 4.99 0.35 16.75
N VAL A 90 5.78 0.35 15.67
CA VAL A 90 5.39 0.88 14.37
C VAL A 90 5.07 -0.28 13.43
N LEU A 91 3.78 -0.54 13.26
CA LEU A 91 3.27 -1.57 12.35
C LEU A 91 2.84 -0.91 11.05
N TYR A 92 3.09 -1.56 9.92
CA TYR A 92 2.72 -0.98 8.63
C TYR A 92 2.32 -2.05 7.61
N GLU A 93 1.46 -1.64 6.69
CA GLU A 93 1.07 -2.39 5.51
C GLU A 93 1.48 -1.59 4.27
N LEU A 94 2.36 -2.19 3.47
CA LEU A 94 2.83 -1.57 2.22
C LEU A 94 1.80 -1.81 1.12
N PHE A 95 1.27 -0.73 0.54
CA PHE A 95 0.74 -0.80 -0.82
C PHE A 95 1.93 -0.72 -1.78
N TYR A 96 2.23 -1.84 -2.41
CA TYR A 96 3.37 -1.91 -3.32
C TYR A 96 3.17 -0.92 -4.47
N SER A 97 3.98 0.13 -4.51
CA SER A 97 4.10 0.97 -5.70
C SER A 97 5.03 0.24 -6.66
N LYS A 98 4.56 -0.07 -7.86
CA LYS A 98 5.39 -0.68 -8.90
C LYS A 98 6.76 0.02 -8.95
N PRO A 99 7.88 -0.69 -8.97
CA PRO A 99 9.13 -0.07 -9.34
C PRO A 99 8.90 0.56 -10.71
N ALA A 100 9.23 1.85 -10.84
CA ALA A 100 9.21 2.52 -12.13
C ALA A 100 10.18 1.75 -13.04
N VAL A 101 9.64 1.00 -13.98
CA VAL A 101 10.44 0.37 -15.03
C VAL A 101 10.94 1.52 -15.89
N GLU A 102 12.20 1.88 -15.74
CA GLU A 102 12.84 2.78 -16.68
C GLU A 102 12.84 2.11 -18.07
N ASP A 103 12.23 2.76 -19.04
CA ASP A 103 11.91 2.29 -20.41
C ASP A 103 13.16 2.04 -21.30
N ASN A 104 14.33 1.77 -20.73
CA ASN A 104 15.60 1.85 -21.44
C ASN A 104 16.39 0.55 -21.53
N GLU A 105 15.75 -0.65 -21.63
CA GLU A 105 16.49 -1.79 -22.19
C GLU A 105 15.53 -2.79 -22.85
N LYS A 106 15.73 -3.04 -24.14
CA LYS A 106 15.11 -4.15 -24.90
C LYS A 106 15.78 -5.48 -24.50
N GLY A 107 15.40 -6.01 -23.34
CA GLY A 107 15.72 -7.37 -22.95
C GLY A 107 14.76 -8.37 -23.64
N LYS A 108 15.18 -9.64 -23.70
CA LYS A 108 14.30 -10.74 -24.14
C LYS A 108 13.26 -10.97 -23.04
N GLY A 109 12.02 -10.58 -23.30
CA GLY A 109 10.88 -10.92 -22.45
C GLY A 109 10.66 -12.44 -22.38
N SER A 110 9.84 -12.86 -21.44
CA SER A 110 9.38 -14.25 -21.28
C SER A 110 7.94 -14.38 -21.78
N SER A 111 7.50 -15.61 -22.05
CA SER A 111 6.09 -15.89 -22.33
C SER A 111 5.50 -16.75 -21.21
N ALA A 112 4.24 -16.49 -20.87
CA ALA A 112 3.48 -17.27 -19.91
C ALA A 112 2.10 -17.60 -20.49
N LYS A 113 1.50 -18.69 -20.03
CA LYS A 113 0.08 -18.99 -20.24
C LYS A 113 -0.62 -18.89 -18.90
N ILE A 114 -1.65 -18.07 -18.84
CA ILE A 114 -2.52 -17.96 -17.68
C ILE A 114 -3.77 -18.79 -17.95
N ILE A 115 -4.08 -19.70 -17.02
CA ILE A 115 -5.35 -20.44 -17.01
C ILE A 115 -6.19 -19.81 -15.89
N TYR A 116 -7.24 -19.14 -16.25
CA TYR A 116 -8.12 -18.47 -15.30
C TYR A 116 -9.57 -18.49 -15.83
N ASP A 117 -10.54 -18.79 -14.98
CA ASP A 117 -11.97 -18.88 -15.30
C ASP A 117 -12.25 -19.77 -16.53
N GLU A 118 -11.61 -20.95 -16.59
CA GLU A 118 -11.69 -21.92 -17.70
C GLU A 118 -11.10 -21.44 -19.03
N GLU A 119 -10.56 -20.24 -19.09
CA GLU A 119 -9.89 -19.69 -20.26
C GLU A 119 -8.36 -19.87 -20.18
N THR A 120 -7.73 -20.02 -21.34
CA THR A 120 -6.26 -20.05 -21.46
C THR A 120 -5.82 -18.85 -22.28
N LEU A 121 -5.04 -17.99 -21.66
CA LEU A 121 -4.60 -16.71 -22.22
C LEU A 121 -3.08 -16.69 -22.40
N ASP A 122 -2.60 -16.40 -23.60
CA ASP A 122 -1.18 -16.22 -23.89
C ASP A 122 -0.74 -14.81 -23.46
N LEU A 123 0.32 -14.74 -22.67
CA LEU A 123 0.85 -13.54 -22.08
C LEU A 123 2.34 -13.38 -22.41
N GLU A 124 2.69 -12.27 -23.03
CA GLU A 124 4.09 -11.84 -23.11
C GLU A 124 4.42 -11.03 -21.86
N VAL A 125 5.49 -11.42 -21.17
CA VAL A 125 5.97 -10.78 -19.95
C VAL A 125 7.28 -10.06 -20.28
N PRO A 126 7.26 -8.73 -20.43
CA PRO A 126 8.46 -7.95 -20.65
C PRO A 126 9.49 -8.17 -19.53
N GLU A 127 10.78 -7.97 -19.85
CA GLU A 127 11.82 -8.00 -18.83
C GLU A 127 11.52 -7.04 -17.69
N LYS A 128 11.83 -7.42 -16.46
CA LYS A 128 11.56 -6.64 -15.24
C LYS A 128 10.08 -6.40 -14.91
N MET A 129 9.16 -7.06 -15.62
CA MET A 129 7.73 -7.02 -15.33
C MET A 129 7.28 -8.31 -14.66
N THR A 130 6.36 -8.22 -13.70
CA THR A 130 5.77 -9.42 -13.11
C THR A 130 4.69 -10.00 -14.03
N ILE A 131 4.40 -11.29 -13.88
CA ILE A 131 3.31 -11.96 -14.59
C ILE A 131 1.98 -11.24 -14.30
N LEU A 132 1.76 -10.84 -13.05
CA LEU A 132 0.57 -10.09 -12.64
C LEU A 132 0.47 -8.74 -13.36
N ASP A 133 1.56 -7.97 -13.41
CA ASP A 133 1.56 -6.67 -14.08
C ASP A 133 1.28 -6.80 -15.59
N ALA A 134 1.87 -7.80 -16.23
CA ALA A 134 1.64 -8.07 -17.65
C ALA A 134 0.18 -8.47 -17.91
N ALA A 135 -0.43 -9.27 -17.02
CA ALA A 135 -1.85 -9.63 -17.09
C ALA A 135 -2.75 -8.41 -16.96
N LEU A 136 -2.48 -7.54 -15.98
CA LEU A 136 -3.24 -6.31 -15.77
C LEU A 136 -3.09 -5.31 -16.93
N GLN A 137 -1.92 -5.22 -17.55
CA GLN A 137 -1.72 -4.41 -18.76
C GLN A 137 -2.58 -4.88 -19.93
N LYS A 138 -2.79 -6.19 -20.05
CA LYS A 138 -3.68 -6.78 -21.07
C LYS A 138 -5.16 -6.75 -20.67
N ASN A 139 -5.51 -6.10 -19.55
CA ASN A 139 -6.85 -6.06 -18.97
C ASN A 139 -7.43 -7.45 -18.68
N ILE A 140 -6.59 -8.41 -18.33
CA ILE A 140 -7.03 -9.72 -17.83
C ILE A 140 -7.48 -9.53 -16.39
N ASP A 141 -8.72 -9.86 -16.09
CA ASP A 141 -9.34 -9.66 -14.77
C ASP A 141 -8.94 -10.78 -13.78
N VAL A 142 -7.66 -10.84 -13.45
CA VAL A 142 -7.14 -11.77 -12.43
C VAL A 142 -7.29 -11.17 -11.04
N PRO A 143 -7.54 -11.98 -10.00
CA PRO A 143 -7.66 -11.47 -8.64
C PRO A 143 -6.32 -10.94 -8.12
N TYR A 144 -6.33 -9.73 -7.56
CA TYR A 144 -5.16 -9.14 -6.93
C TYR A 144 -5.56 -8.14 -5.81
N SER A 145 -4.62 -7.81 -4.94
CA SER A 145 -4.81 -6.79 -3.90
C SER A 145 -3.50 -6.04 -3.65
N CYS A 146 -2.61 -6.53 -2.77
CA CYS A 146 -1.41 -5.82 -2.32
C CYS A 146 -0.32 -5.70 -3.39
N GLN A 147 -0.26 -6.59 -4.39
CA GLN A 147 0.78 -6.70 -5.43
C GLN A 147 2.23 -6.84 -4.88
N GLY A 148 2.41 -7.10 -3.58
CA GLY A 148 3.69 -7.09 -2.88
C GLY A 148 4.00 -8.36 -2.09
N GLY A 149 3.34 -9.49 -2.38
CA GLY A 149 3.63 -10.77 -1.73
C GLY A 149 3.28 -10.84 -0.23
N VAL A 150 2.40 -9.95 0.27
CA VAL A 150 1.98 -9.90 1.68
C VAL A 150 0.51 -10.29 1.90
N CYS A 151 -0.22 -10.61 0.83
CA CYS A 151 -1.57 -11.17 0.90
C CYS A 151 -1.69 -12.37 -0.03
N SER A 152 -2.78 -13.11 0.07
CA SER A 152 -3.00 -14.33 -0.73
C SER A 152 -3.85 -14.12 -1.99
N SER A 153 -4.19 -12.87 -2.34
CA SER A 153 -5.17 -12.60 -3.41
C SER A 153 -4.71 -13.00 -4.81
N CYS A 154 -3.42 -12.89 -5.12
CA CYS A 154 -2.86 -13.18 -6.46
C CYS A 154 -2.03 -14.47 -6.50
N ILE A 155 -2.30 -15.43 -5.61
CA ILE A 155 -1.61 -16.72 -5.62
C ILE A 155 -1.98 -17.47 -6.89
N ALA A 156 -0.97 -18.02 -7.57
CA ALA A 156 -1.13 -18.87 -8.74
C ALA A 156 -0.29 -20.14 -8.61
N LYS A 157 -0.75 -21.22 -9.24
CA LYS A 157 -0.01 -22.49 -9.28
C LYS A 157 0.73 -22.61 -10.61
N ILE A 158 2.02 -22.90 -10.56
CA ILE A 158 2.80 -23.23 -11.74
C ILE A 158 2.49 -24.66 -12.15
N THR A 159 1.93 -24.85 -13.35
CA THR A 159 1.62 -26.16 -13.90
C THR A 159 2.70 -26.67 -14.83
N SER A 160 3.48 -25.77 -15.42
CA SER A 160 4.60 -26.09 -16.33
C SER A 160 5.57 -24.91 -16.39
N GLY A 161 6.86 -25.16 -16.54
CA GLY A 161 7.89 -24.14 -16.59
C GLY A 161 8.38 -23.73 -15.21
N THR A 162 8.98 -22.54 -15.12
CA THR A 162 9.53 -21.98 -13.88
C THR A 162 9.20 -20.50 -13.76
N ALA A 163 9.00 -20.03 -12.53
CA ALA A 163 8.90 -18.61 -12.21
C ALA A 163 9.61 -18.35 -10.86
N THR A 164 10.00 -17.12 -10.64
CA THR A 164 10.65 -16.71 -9.39
C THR A 164 9.80 -15.62 -8.74
N MET A 165 9.55 -15.74 -7.47
CA MET A 165 8.89 -14.69 -6.70
C MET A 165 9.89 -13.59 -6.35
N ILE A 166 9.53 -12.34 -6.59
CA ILE A 166 10.34 -11.18 -6.19
C ILE A 166 10.25 -11.00 -4.68
N GLN A 167 9.09 -11.25 -4.09
CA GLN A 167 8.85 -11.13 -2.65
C GLN A 167 7.81 -12.17 -2.22
N ASN A 168 8.06 -12.82 -1.09
CA ASN A 168 7.17 -13.80 -0.48
C ASN A 168 7.14 -13.63 1.04
N ASN A 169 5.96 -13.35 1.60
CA ASN A 169 5.71 -13.31 3.03
C ASN A 169 4.50 -14.16 3.43
N ILE A 170 3.98 -14.97 2.51
CA ILE A 170 2.73 -15.74 2.67
C ILE A 170 2.95 -17.23 2.47
N LEU A 171 3.65 -17.61 1.39
CA LEU A 171 3.86 -19.01 1.06
C LEU A 171 5.00 -19.60 1.90
N THR A 172 4.84 -20.84 2.31
CA THR A 172 5.88 -21.63 2.97
C THR A 172 6.90 -22.12 1.96
N ASP A 173 8.09 -22.54 2.41
CA ASP A 173 9.16 -23.08 1.55
C ASP A 173 8.71 -24.31 0.72
N SER A 174 7.64 -24.99 1.12
CA SER A 174 7.07 -26.13 0.39
C SER A 174 6.02 -25.75 -0.66
N GLU A 175 5.60 -24.49 -0.69
CA GLU A 175 4.60 -23.95 -1.61
C GLU A 175 5.23 -23.07 -2.71
N VAL A 176 6.51 -22.75 -2.58
CA VAL A 176 7.29 -21.94 -3.52
C VAL A 176 7.95 -22.82 -4.59
#